data_f2903a19786ae1e731259e73cb367d65
#
_entry.id   f2903a19786ae1e731259e73cb367d65
#
_cell.length_a   1.000
_cell.length_b   1.000
_cell.length_c   1.000
_cell.angle_alpha   90.00
_cell.angle_beta   90.00
_cell.angle_gamma   90.00
#
_symmetry.space_group_name_H-M   'P 1'
#
loop_
_entity.id
_entity.type
_entity.pdbx_description
1 polymer ?
#
loop_
_entity_poly.entity_id
_entity_poly.type
_entity_poly.pdbx_seq_one_letter_code
_entity_poly.pdbx_strand_id
1 'polypeptide(L)'
;MLDGPTPEIAFVTTFLVSSCVDQVFTHLSDPHSYIGLSPLIVAVDDVRTSRDAEGRTVTDYVAVERFRFLRLLRWDNRIRVRMVTTRPGAQLVSDVVSPARVRLRAVVDLTAEETGTRVQERVTATAPALLRRFVTGQARQVAAYRAAELTRRMNGQAESA
;
A
#
# COMPACT_ATOMS: atom_id res chain seq x y z
N MET A 1 17.45 -27.32 15.55
CA MET A 1 16.26 -26.82 14.85
C MET A 1 16.73 -25.67 13.98
N LEU A 2 16.75 -25.91 12.68
CA LEU A 2 17.23 -24.91 11.72
C LEU A 2 16.07 -23.97 11.39
N ASP A 3 16.02 -22.80 12.04
CA ASP A 3 15.25 -21.67 11.54
C ASP A 3 15.93 -21.18 10.24
N GLY A 4 15.62 -21.86 9.15
CA GLY A 4 15.92 -21.33 7.83
C GLY A 4 15.13 -20.05 7.62
N PRO A 5 15.68 -19.06 6.89
CA PRO A 5 14.97 -17.82 6.62
C PRO A 5 13.61 -18.15 5.99
N THR A 6 12.54 -17.66 6.60
CA THR A 6 11.18 -17.80 6.04
C THR A 6 11.21 -17.21 4.63
N PRO A 7 10.88 -17.98 3.59
CA PRO A 7 10.98 -17.47 2.21
C PRO A 7 10.10 -16.23 2.06
N GLU A 8 10.73 -15.15 1.65
CA GLU A 8 10.14 -13.84 1.45
C GLU A 8 9.44 -13.77 0.09
N ILE A 9 8.26 -13.17 0.06
CA ILE A 9 7.56 -12.81 -1.17
C ILE A 9 8.06 -11.42 -1.55
N ALA A 10 8.61 -11.25 -2.75
CA ALA A 10 9.10 -9.96 -3.22
C ALA A 10 8.70 -9.71 -4.68
N PHE A 11 8.22 -8.50 -4.97
CA PHE A 11 7.96 -8.05 -6.34
C PHE A 11 8.00 -6.52 -6.44
N VAL A 12 8.12 -6.03 -7.67
CA VAL A 12 8.14 -4.60 -7.99
C VAL A 12 7.09 -4.31 -9.05
N THR A 13 6.35 -3.22 -8.86
CA THR A 13 5.43 -2.67 -9.84
C THR A 13 5.87 -1.25 -10.19
N THR A 14 5.95 -0.92 -11.48
CA THR A 14 6.32 0.42 -11.95
C THR A 14 5.30 0.89 -12.98
N PHE A 15 4.81 2.11 -12.84
CA PHE A 15 3.85 2.73 -13.77
C PHE A 15 3.98 4.25 -13.77
N LEU A 16 3.38 4.91 -14.76
CA LEU A 16 3.39 6.35 -14.96
C LEU A 16 1.98 6.91 -14.76
N VAL A 17 1.88 8.04 -14.05
CA VAL A 17 0.64 8.81 -13.90
C VAL A 17 0.84 10.23 -14.40
N SER A 18 -0.20 10.87 -14.93
CA SER A 18 -0.12 12.19 -15.57
C SER A 18 -0.08 13.37 -14.58
N SER A 19 -0.24 13.13 -13.28
CA SER A 19 -0.18 14.18 -12.25
C SER A 19 1.24 14.43 -11.77
N CYS A 20 1.48 15.63 -11.22
CA CYS A 20 2.78 15.99 -10.64
C CYS A 20 3.05 15.20 -9.35
N VAL A 21 4.33 15.11 -8.98
CA VAL A 21 4.79 14.36 -7.80
C VAL A 21 4.06 14.78 -6.52
N ASP A 22 3.85 16.08 -6.30
CA ASP A 22 3.22 16.59 -5.08
C ASP A 22 1.77 16.13 -4.94
N GLN A 23 1.03 16.09 -6.03
CA GLN A 23 -0.35 15.59 -6.03
C GLN A 23 -0.39 14.09 -5.74
N VAL A 24 0.49 13.31 -6.37
CA VAL A 24 0.58 11.86 -6.14
C VAL A 24 1.01 11.57 -4.71
N PHE A 25 2.02 12.29 -4.21
CA PHE A 25 2.50 12.15 -2.84
C PHE A 25 1.42 12.47 -1.81
N THR A 26 0.72 13.60 -1.98
CA THR A 26 -0.37 14.02 -1.08
C THR A 26 -1.46 12.95 -1.05
N HIS A 27 -1.84 12.41 -2.21
CA HIS A 27 -2.85 11.36 -2.31
C HIS A 27 -2.42 10.08 -1.59
N LEU A 28 -1.19 9.62 -1.81
CA LEU A 28 -0.69 8.37 -1.23
C LEU A 28 -0.31 8.49 0.25
N SER A 29 -0.07 9.69 0.76
CA SER A 29 0.20 9.92 2.19
C SER A 29 -1.07 10.06 3.05
N ASP A 30 -2.24 10.15 2.44
CA ASP A 30 -3.53 10.14 3.14
C ASP A 30 -4.05 8.69 3.27
N PRO A 31 -4.17 8.13 4.49
CA PRO A 31 -4.72 6.80 4.70
C PRO A 31 -6.10 6.57 4.10
N HIS A 32 -6.97 7.58 4.10
CA HIS A 32 -8.34 7.48 3.57
C HIS A 32 -8.37 7.29 2.05
N SER A 33 -7.33 7.73 1.34
CA SER A 33 -7.21 7.52 -0.11
C SER A 33 -7.12 6.04 -0.50
N TYR A 34 -6.72 5.17 0.44
CA TYR A 34 -6.62 3.73 0.19
C TYR A 34 -7.98 3.02 0.13
N ILE A 35 -9.05 3.65 0.61
CA ILE A 35 -10.41 3.16 0.40
C ILE A 35 -10.71 3.22 -1.10
N GLY A 36 -10.95 2.05 -1.70
CA GLY A 36 -11.17 1.92 -3.14
C GLY A 36 -9.90 1.99 -4.01
N LEU A 37 -8.76 2.51 -3.48
CA LEU A 37 -7.46 2.38 -4.13
C LEU A 37 -6.90 0.96 -3.95
N SER A 38 -7.20 0.30 -2.84
CA SER A 38 -7.05 -1.15 -2.68
C SER A 38 -8.43 -1.79 -2.78
N PRO A 39 -8.61 -2.87 -3.56
CA PRO A 39 -9.93 -3.48 -3.77
C PRO A 39 -10.51 -4.11 -2.50
N LEU A 40 -9.68 -4.37 -1.49
CA LEU A 40 -10.08 -4.99 -0.24
C LEU A 40 -10.38 -3.97 0.87
N ILE A 41 -9.75 -2.80 0.86
CA ILE A 41 -9.90 -1.80 1.92
C ILE A 41 -11.25 -1.09 1.80
N VAL A 42 -12.08 -1.22 2.82
CA VAL A 42 -13.43 -0.64 2.88
C VAL A 42 -13.58 0.44 3.95
N ALA A 43 -12.66 0.49 4.93
CA ALA A 43 -12.64 1.50 5.97
C ALA A 43 -11.21 1.75 6.47
N VAL A 44 -10.99 2.93 7.00
CA VAL A 44 -9.76 3.34 7.68
C VAL A 44 -10.15 3.97 9.01
N ASP A 45 -9.59 3.46 10.10
CA ASP A 45 -9.89 3.85 11.47
C ASP A 45 -8.60 4.23 12.21
N ASP A 46 -8.75 4.89 13.35
CA ASP A 46 -7.70 5.16 14.34
C ASP A 46 -6.45 5.86 13.76
N VAL A 47 -6.64 6.80 12.83
CA VAL A 47 -5.53 7.52 12.20
C VAL A 47 -4.86 8.44 13.23
N ARG A 48 -3.55 8.25 13.41
CA ARG A 48 -2.71 9.06 14.30
C ARG A 48 -1.43 9.46 13.59
N THR A 49 -1.14 10.74 13.58
CA THR A 49 0.09 11.27 13.01
C THR A 49 1.03 11.72 14.13
N SER A 50 2.29 11.34 14.03
CA SER A 50 3.37 11.67 14.96
C SER A 50 4.68 11.92 14.21
N ARG A 51 5.74 12.19 14.96
CA ARG A 51 7.10 12.23 14.43
C ARG A 51 7.96 11.19 15.16
N ASP A 52 8.83 10.53 14.40
CA ASP A 52 9.81 9.61 14.99
C ASP A 52 11.06 10.37 15.50
N ALA A 53 12.03 9.60 16.02
CA ALA A 53 13.26 10.15 16.57
C ALA A 53 14.11 10.92 15.53
N GLU A 54 13.96 10.59 14.24
CA GLU A 54 14.61 11.26 13.12
C GLU A 54 13.81 12.45 12.58
N GLY A 55 12.67 12.78 13.20
CA GLY A 55 11.79 13.87 12.79
C GLY A 55 10.93 13.58 11.58
N ARG A 56 10.87 12.31 11.09
CA ARG A 56 10.05 11.91 9.95
C ARG A 56 8.57 11.82 10.37
N THR A 57 7.68 12.17 9.45
CA THR A 57 6.24 12.00 9.69
C THR A 57 5.90 10.52 9.68
N VAL A 58 5.21 10.08 10.73
CA VAL A 58 4.70 8.73 10.91
C VAL A 58 3.19 8.79 11.04
N THR A 59 2.48 8.02 10.22
CA THR A 59 1.03 7.87 10.31
C THR A 59 0.69 6.42 10.60
N ASP A 60 0.17 6.17 11.80
CA ASP A 60 -0.33 4.87 12.22
C ASP A 60 -1.85 4.84 12.04
N TYR A 61 -2.38 3.75 11.48
CA TYR A 61 -3.82 3.56 11.30
C TYR A 61 -4.20 2.08 11.21
N VAL A 62 -5.50 1.83 11.30
CA VAL A 62 -6.10 0.51 11.07
C VAL A 62 -6.87 0.55 9.76
N ALA A 63 -6.53 -0.32 8.82
CA ALA A 63 -7.33 -0.52 7.63
C ALA A 63 -8.19 -1.79 7.79
N VAL A 64 -9.42 -1.72 7.30
CA VAL A 64 -10.35 -2.85 7.31
C VAL A 64 -10.41 -3.41 5.91
N GLU A 65 -9.89 -4.63 5.74
CA GLU A 65 -9.97 -5.40 4.51
C GLU A 65 -11.21 -6.28 4.54
N ARG A 66 -11.97 -6.27 3.47
CA ARG A 66 -13.17 -7.09 3.33
C ARG A 66 -12.98 -8.18 2.30
N PHE A 67 -13.01 -9.42 2.77
CA PHE A 67 -12.98 -10.60 1.92
C PHE A 67 -14.41 -11.13 1.71
N ARG A 68 -14.71 -11.53 0.48
CA ARG A 68 -15.98 -12.17 0.13
C ARG A 68 -15.69 -13.57 -0.40
N PHE A 69 -16.26 -14.58 0.26
CA PHE A 69 -16.19 -15.96 -0.16
C PHE A 69 -17.57 -16.43 -0.63
N LEU A 70 -17.63 -17.06 -1.81
CA LEU A 70 -18.83 -17.71 -2.35
C LEU A 70 -20.08 -16.81 -2.34
N ARG A 71 -19.96 -15.50 -2.49
CA ARG A 71 -21.04 -14.49 -2.46
C ARG A 71 -21.83 -14.39 -1.14
N LEU A 72 -21.67 -15.34 -0.21
CA LEU A 72 -22.49 -15.45 0.99
C LEU A 72 -21.70 -15.15 2.28
N LEU A 73 -20.39 -15.41 2.30
CA LEU A 73 -19.56 -15.20 3.47
C LEU A 73 -18.73 -13.93 3.29
N ARG A 74 -18.90 -13.00 4.22
CA ARG A 74 -18.13 -11.77 4.33
C ARG A 74 -17.29 -11.82 5.59
N TRP A 75 -16.00 -11.54 5.46
CA TRP A 75 -15.08 -11.46 6.57
C TRP A 75 -14.29 -10.17 6.51
N ASP A 76 -14.31 -9.40 7.59
CA ASP A 76 -13.56 -8.17 7.74
C ASP A 76 -12.29 -8.46 8.55
N ASN A 77 -11.13 -8.16 7.96
CA ASN A 77 -9.81 -8.32 8.55
C ASN A 77 -9.24 -6.94 8.89
N ARG A 78 -8.91 -6.71 10.16
CA ARG A 78 -8.33 -5.45 10.61
C ARG A 78 -6.80 -5.56 10.57
N ILE A 79 -6.18 -4.80 9.70
CA ILE A 79 -4.72 -4.73 9.58
C ILE A 79 -4.20 -3.43 10.18
N ARG A 80 -3.05 -3.49 10.84
CA ARG A 80 -2.35 -2.30 11.34
C ARG A 80 -1.34 -1.86 10.31
N VAL A 81 -1.36 -0.58 10.01
CA VAL A 81 -0.44 0.05 9.05
C VAL A 81 0.34 1.15 9.77
N ARG A 82 1.64 1.13 9.59
CA ARG A 82 2.54 2.21 9.97
C ARG A 82 3.20 2.76 8.71
N MET A 83 2.81 3.96 8.33
CA MET A 83 3.34 4.66 7.16
C MET A 83 4.34 5.72 7.61
N VAL A 84 5.53 5.70 7.04
CA VAL A 84 6.60 6.66 7.33
C VAL A 84 6.95 7.41 6.06
N THR A 85 6.95 8.74 6.14
CA THR A 85 7.51 9.60 5.10
C THR A 85 9.03 9.62 5.25
N THR A 86 9.73 8.76 4.54
CA THR A 86 11.18 8.63 4.61
C THR A 86 11.90 9.70 3.81
N ARG A 87 11.30 10.12 2.69
CA ARG A 87 11.73 11.28 1.90
C ARG A 87 10.49 12.11 1.53
N PRO A 88 10.31 13.31 2.10
CA PRO A 88 9.17 14.16 1.78
C PRO A 88 9.03 14.41 0.28
N GLY A 89 7.81 14.23 -0.23
CA GLY A 89 7.51 14.38 -1.65
C GLY A 89 8.03 13.26 -2.57
N ALA A 90 8.81 12.29 -2.05
CA ALA A 90 9.50 11.32 -2.90
C ALA A 90 9.37 9.86 -2.46
N GLN A 91 9.25 9.58 -1.18
CA GLN A 91 9.20 8.18 -0.72
C GLN A 91 8.32 7.99 0.51
N LEU A 92 7.47 6.96 0.45
CA LEU A 92 6.68 6.44 1.55
C LEU A 92 7.05 4.98 1.82
N VAL A 93 7.15 4.63 3.10
CA VAL A 93 7.38 3.24 3.53
C VAL A 93 6.21 2.84 4.43
N SER A 94 5.52 1.77 4.10
CA SER A 94 4.41 1.23 4.88
C SER A 94 4.73 -0.16 5.39
N ASP A 95 4.66 -0.34 6.70
CA ASP A 95 4.72 -1.64 7.34
C ASP A 95 3.32 -2.07 7.77
N VAL A 96 2.89 -3.23 7.31
CA VAL A 96 1.55 -3.78 7.52
C VAL A 96 1.65 -5.07 8.32
N VAL A 97 0.82 -5.19 9.35
CA VAL A 97 0.71 -6.39 10.18
C VAL A 97 -0.74 -6.84 10.22
N SER A 98 -0.96 -8.08 9.79
CA SER A 98 -2.26 -8.75 9.82
C SER A 98 -2.35 -9.71 11.01
N PRO A 99 -3.56 -9.91 11.60
CA PRO A 99 -3.78 -10.93 12.64
C PRO A 99 -3.37 -12.36 12.24
N ALA A 100 -3.41 -12.69 10.94
CA ALA A 100 -2.99 -13.99 10.40
C ALA A 100 -1.46 -14.20 10.35
N ARG A 101 -0.68 -13.40 11.09
CA ARG A 101 0.79 -13.40 11.07
C ARG A 101 1.41 -13.08 9.70
N VAL A 102 0.67 -12.40 8.86
CA VAL A 102 1.19 -11.85 7.60
C VAL A 102 1.80 -10.49 7.90
N ARG A 103 3.04 -10.30 7.48
CA ARG A 103 3.72 -9.00 7.51
C ARG A 103 4.05 -8.59 6.10
N LEU A 104 3.81 -7.34 5.79
CA LEU A 104 4.10 -6.77 4.47
C LEU A 104 4.80 -5.44 4.65
N ARG A 105 5.81 -5.20 3.83
CA ARG A 105 6.46 -3.89 3.70
C ARG A 105 6.33 -3.42 2.27
N ALA A 106 5.79 -2.23 2.08
CA ALA A 106 5.71 -1.56 0.80
C ALA A 106 6.57 -0.30 0.83
N VAL A 107 7.42 -0.16 -0.17
CA VAL A 107 8.21 1.06 -0.40
C VAL A 107 7.75 1.67 -1.71
N VAL A 108 7.21 2.88 -1.65
CA VAL A 108 6.75 3.63 -2.82
C VAL A 108 7.73 4.76 -3.08
N ASP A 109 8.38 4.71 -4.22
CA ASP A 109 9.24 5.77 -4.75
C ASP A 109 8.51 6.55 -5.83
N LEU A 110 8.56 7.88 -5.74
CA LEU A 110 7.99 8.82 -6.71
C LEU A 110 9.11 9.59 -7.38
N THR A 111 9.12 9.60 -8.70
CA THR A 111 10.10 10.33 -9.51
C THR A 111 9.37 11.19 -10.54
N ALA A 112 9.71 12.50 -10.59
CA ALA A 112 9.17 13.39 -11.59
C ALA A 112 9.65 12.99 -12.99
N GLU A 113 8.74 12.97 -13.95
CA GLU A 113 8.99 12.76 -15.37
C GLU A 113 8.45 13.94 -16.18
N GLU A 114 8.81 14.05 -17.44
CA GLU A 114 8.35 15.15 -18.31
C GLU A 114 6.80 15.20 -18.40
N THR A 115 6.15 14.06 -18.38
CA THR A 115 4.70 13.93 -18.58
C THR A 115 3.94 13.54 -17.31
N GLY A 116 4.57 13.61 -16.12
CA GLY A 116 3.91 13.26 -14.87
C GLY A 116 4.84 12.67 -13.82
N THR A 117 4.42 11.59 -13.19
CA THR A 117 5.15 10.95 -12.10
C THR A 117 5.30 9.45 -12.37
N ARG A 118 6.53 8.96 -12.31
CA ARG A 118 6.81 7.53 -12.22
C ARG A 118 6.60 7.07 -10.78
N VAL A 119 5.75 6.09 -10.62
CA VAL A 119 5.49 5.41 -9.34
C VAL A 119 6.15 4.03 -9.39
N GLN A 120 7.04 3.76 -8.45
CA GLN A 120 7.62 2.43 -8.27
C GLN A 120 7.26 1.92 -6.88
N GLU A 121 6.55 0.81 -6.82
CA GLU A 121 6.18 0.13 -5.58
C GLU A 121 6.96 -1.18 -5.46
N ARG A 122 7.74 -1.32 -4.39
CA ARG A 122 8.42 -2.55 -4.01
C ARG A 122 7.73 -3.15 -2.81
N VAL A 123 7.26 -4.38 -2.95
CA VAL A 123 6.55 -5.09 -1.89
C VAL A 123 7.37 -6.31 -1.47
N THR A 124 7.57 -6.43 -0.17
CA THR A 124 8.10 -7.63 0.47
C THR A 124 7.10 -8.11 1.51
N ALA A 125 6.88 -9.42 1.58
CA ALA A 125 5.94 -9.99 2.53
C ALA A 125 6.42 -11.32 3.08
N THR A 126 6.06 -11.58 4.34
CA THR A 126 6.23 -12.87 5.01
C THR A 126 4.87 -13.40 5.42
N ALA A 127 4.65 -14.70 5.23
CA ALA A 127 3.40 -15.36 5.57
C ALA A 127 3.66 -16.79 6.03
N PRO A 128 2.80 -17.36 6.89
CA PRO A 128 2.84 -18.78 7.21
C PRO A 128 2.80 -19.64 5.93
N ALA A 129 3.51 -20.76 5.94
CA ALA A 129 3.68 -21.60 4.74
C ALA A 129 2.36 -21.96 4.05
N LEU A 130 1.31 -22.26 4.84
CA LEU A 130 -0.02 -22.60 4.32
C LEU A 130 -0.71 -21.44 3.60
N LEU A 131 -0.41 -20.19 3.97
CA LEU A 131 -1.02 -18.99 3.41
C LEU A 131 -0.19 -18.35 2.27
N ARG A 132 1.03 -18.81 2.06
CA ARG A 132 1.97 -18.14 1.14
C ARG A 132 1.43 -17.98 -0.28
N ARG A 133 0.88 -19.05 -0.88
CA ARG A 133 0.32 -18.99 -2.24
C ARG A 133 -0.84 -17.98 -2.32
N PHE A 134 -1.70 -18.01 -1.32
CA PHE A 134 -2.83 -17.09 -1.23
C PHE A 134 -2.34 -15.64 -1.09
N VAL A 135 -1.43 -15.38 -0.14
CA VAL A 135 -0.87 -14.03 0.10
C VAL A 135 -0.14 -13.51 -1.13
N THR A 136 0.67 -14.35 -1.82
CA THR A 136 1.35 -13.96 -3.06
C THR A 136 0.36 -13.55 -4.14
N GLY A 137 -0.68 -14.35 -4.36
CA GLY A 137 -1.71 -14.05 -5.35
C GLY A 137 -2.47 -12.75 -5.03
N GLN A 138 -2.89 -12.59 -3.78
CA GLN A 138 -3.59 -11.38 -3.32
C GLN A 138 -2.71 -10.14 -3.43
N ALA A 139 -1.46 -10.19 -2.98
CA ALA A 139 -0.56 -9.05 -3.01
C ALA A 139 -0.31 -8.57 -4.45
N ARG A 140 -0.12 -9.48 -5.40
CA ARG A 140 0.06 -9.13 -6.82
C ARG A 140 -1.22 -8.56 -7.44
N GLN A 141 -2.38 -9.13 -7.13
CA GLN A 141 -3.67 -8.61 -7.59
C GLN A 141 -3.94 -7.20 -7.07
N VAL A 142 -3.70 -6.99 -5.78
CA VAL A 142 -3.87 -5.67 -5.14
C VAL A 142 -2.92 -4.64 -5.76
N ALA A 143 -1.66 -5.00 -6.01
CA ALA A 143 -0.69 -4.10 -6.63
C ALA A 143 -1.10 -3.71 -8.06
N ALA A 144 -1.54 -4.67 -8.88
CA ALA A 144 -2.02 -4.41 -10.22
C ALA A 144 -3.29 -3.53 -10.24
N TYR A 145 -4.24 -3.82 -9.37
CA TYR A 145 -5.45 -3.01 -9.22
C TYR A 145 -5.12 -1.58 -8.77
N ARG A 146 -4.24 -1.43 -7.77
CA ARG A 146 -3.81 -0.13 -7.25
C ARG A 146 -3.14 0.71 -8.33
N ALA A 147 -2.27 0.11 -9.13
CA ALA A 147 -1.61 0.80 -10.24
C ALA A 147 -2.64 1.35 -11.24
N ALA A 148 -3.62 0.55 -11.65
CA ALA A 148 -4.67 0.95 -12.56
C ALA A 148 -5.58 2.05 -11.95
N GLU A 149 -6.00 1.88 -10.71
CA GLU A 149 -6.90 2.82 -10.03
C GLU A 149 -6.21 4.15 -9.71
N LEU A 150 -4.94 4.12 -9.27
CA LEU A 150 -4.17 5.34 -9.05
C LEU A 150 -3.97 6.11 -10.36
N THR A 151 -3.65 5.41 -11.44
CA THR A 151 -3.55 6.01 -12.78
C THR A 151 -4.85 6.70 -13.16
N ARG A 152 -5.99 6.02 -12.99
CA ARG A 152 -7.31 6.60 -13.29
C ARG A 152 -7.59 7.85 -12.46
N ARG A 153 -7.35 7.82 -11.15
CA ARG A 153 -7.59 8.97 -10.25
C ARG A 153 -6.70 10.16 -10.60
N MET A 154 -5.43 9.90 -10.80
CA MET A 154 -4.45 10.97 -11.08
C MET A 154 -4.65 11.57 -12.46
N ASN A 155 -4.97 10.78 -13.48
CA ASN A 155 -5.24 11.30 -14.82
C ASN A 155 -6.54 12.14 -14.85
N GLY A 156 -7.58 11.73 -14.11
CA GLY A 156 -8.81 12.52 -14.00
C GLY A 156 -8.63 13.87 -13.29
N GLN A 157 -7.65 14.01 -12.40
CA GLN A 157 -7.32 15.29 -11.76
C GLN A 157 -6.56 16.23 -12.71
N ALA A 158 -5.73 15.70 -13.59
CA ALA A 158 -4.99 16.49 -14.59
C ALA A 158 -5.90 17.14 -15.63
N GLU A 159 -7.06 16.54 -15.95
CA GLU A 159 -8.06 17.08 -16.89
C GLU A 159 -8.93 18.18 -16.26
N SER A 160 -8.92 18.31 -14.94
CA SER A 160 -9.78 19.25 -14.18
C SER A 160 -9.04 20.51 -13.71
N ALA A 161 -7.74 20.61 -13.99
CA ALA A 161 -6.85 21.72 -13.62
C ALA A 161 -6.44 22.53 -14.83
#